data_a307023d733cbd9dfd507acd719f14f8
#
_entry.id   a307023d733cbd9dfd507acd719f14f8
#
_cell.length_a   1.000
_cell.length_b   1.000
_cell.length_c   1.000
_cell.angle_alpha   90.00
_cell.angle_beta   90.00
_cell.angle_gamma   90.00
#
_symmetry.space_group_name_H-M   'P 1'
#
loop_
_entity.id
_entity.type
_entity.pdbx_description
1 polymer ?
#
loop_
_entity_poly.entity_id
_entity_poly.type
_entity_poly.pdbx_seq_one_letter_code
_entity_poly.pdbx_strand_id
1 'polypeptide(L)'
;YIGIAISRVNGGGCPVFYDIYGSPLSVGIEIDYIADVGRIDRVDFSPAYWCGSGLPDSPAAGGSFDKWIYKNGTGIMMRKNDWSYTTNITVEGYKVGFNAAPSITNEGSKPNGQNYQLKVIGCKTGIQCDAIANSGIQFTRSIIKNCENGVVVNKGTAGALHFHTCEIDATQNAFVTDAESSTRIMILQNQIQKGNVNIN
;
A
#
# COMPACT_ATOMS: atom_id res chain seq x y z
N TYR A 1 -5.96 -7.59 -14.08
CA TYR A 1 -6.87 -6.45 -14.23
C TYR A 1 -6.58 -5.45 -13.12
N ILE A 2 -6.37 -4.17 -13.48
CA ILE A 2 -6.21 -3.04 -12.57
C ILE A 2 -7.57 -2.37 -12.44
N GLY A 3 -7.99 -2.01 -11.23
CA GLY A 3 -9.25 -1.30 -11.00
C GLY A 3 -9.20 0.12 -11.57
N ILE A 4 -8.23 0.91 -11.12
CA ILE A 4 -7.99 2.28 -11.60
C ILE A 4 -6.50 2.45 -11.86
N ALA A 5 -6.13 2.87 -13.07
CA ALA A 5 -4.74 3.20 -13.42
C ALA A 5 -4.67 4.64 -13.95
N ILE A 6 -3.77 5.42 -13.37
CA ILE A 6 -3.55 6.81 -13.75
C ILE A 6 -2.14 6.99 -14.29
N SER A 7 -2.10 7.66 -15.44
CA SER A 7 -0.91 8.24 -16.05
C SER A 7 0.28 7.30 -16.22
N ARG A 8 0.20 6.46 -17.22
CA ARG A 8 1.34 5.60 -17.59
C ARG A 8 2.20 6.16 -18.71
N VAL A 9 1.84 7.26 -19.36
CA VAL A 9 2.52 7.70 -20.58
C VAL A 9 2.89 9.18 -20.61
N ASN A 10 2.09 10.10 -20.10
CA ASN A 10 2.28 11.54 -20.38
C ASN A 10 2.24 12.47 -19.17
N GLY A 11 2.50 11.99 -17.98
CA GLY A 11 2.33 12.81 -16.78
C GLY A 11 0.86 13.20 -16.55
N GLY A 12 0.31 12.88 -15.40
CA GLY A 12 -1.04 13.29 -14.99
C GLY A 12 -1.01 14.57 -14.20
N GLY A 13 -2.10 15.32 -14.23
CA GLY A 13 -2.35 16.40 -13.29
C GLY A 13 -2.67 15.88 -11.89
N CYS A 14 -3.45 16.63 -11.14
CA CYS A 14 -3.88 16.27 -9.78
C CYS A 14 -5.04 15.26 -9.81
N PRO A 15 -4.82 13.96 -9.76
CA PRO A 15 -5.92 13.02 -9.70
C PRO A 15 -6.63 13.14 -8.35
N VAL A 16 -7.96 13.07 -8.39
CA VAL A 16 -8.80 13.17 -7.21
C VAL A 16 -9.79 12.01 -7.22
N PHE A 17 -9.70 11.16 -6.21
CA PHE A 17 -10.56 9.99 -6.04
C PHE A 17 -11.24 10.02 -4.69
N TYR A 18 -12.54 9.77 -4.67
CA TYR A 18 -13.34 9.65 -3.46
C TYR A 18 -14.30 8.48 -3.53
N ASP A 19 -14.58 7.87 -2.38
CA ASP A 19 -15.67 6.91 -2.20
C ASP A 19 -15.59 5.72 -3.15
N ILE A 20 -14.43 5.04 -3.18
CA ILE A 20 -14.19 3.88 -4.04
C ILE A 20 -14.22 2.61 -3.19
N TYR A 21 -15.11 1.70 -3.55
CA TYR A 21 -15.30 0.44 -2.85
C TYR A 21 -15.26 -0.74 -3.82
N GLY A 22 -14.69 -1.86 -3.41
CA GLY A 22 -14.76 -3.05 -4.27
C GLY A 22 -13.70 -4.12 -4.00
N SER A 23 -13.65 -5.07 -4.93
CA SER A 23 -12.76 -6.23 -4.89
C SER A 23 -11.88 -6.29 -6.16
N PRO A 24 -10.99 -5.31 -6.40
CA PRO A 24 -10.10 -5.37 -7.55
C PRO A 24 -9.16 -6.56 -7.46
N LEU A 25 -8.97 -7.29 -8.57
CA LEU A 25 -8.19 -8.52 -8.58
C LEU A 25 -6.68 -8.28 -8.45
N SER A 26 -6.09 -7.60 -9.42
CA SER A 26 -4.63 -7.50 -9.53
C SER A 26 -4.09 -6.27 -8.77
N VAL A 27 -4.55 -5.08 -9.15
CA VAL A 27 -4.22 -3.83 -8.47
C VAL A 27 -5.50 -3.00 -8.31
N GLY A 28 -5.73 -2.47 -7.11
CA GLY A 28 -6.90 -1.62 -6.87
C GLY A 28 -6.74 -0.26 -7.52
N ILE A 29 -5.82 0.55 -7.02
CA ILE A 29 -5.45 1.84 -7.62
C ILE A 29 -3.96 1.81 -7.91
N GLU A 30 -3.59 2.11 -9.14
CA GLU A 30 -2.20 2.33 -9.55
C GLU A 30 -2.02 3.78 -10.01
N ILE A 31 -1.07 4.47 -9.36
CA ILE A 31 -0.66 5.82 -9.69
C ILE A 31 0.77 5.80 -10.19
N ASP A 32 1.01 6.32 -11.39
CA ASP A 32 2.37 6.46 -11.94
C ASP A 32 2.49 7.77 -12.72
N TYR A 33 3.64 8.39 -12.64
CA TYR A 33 4.05 9.57 -13.41
C TYR A 33 3.12 10.78 -13.24
N ILE A 34 2.75 11.07 -12.00
CA ILE A 34 2.03 12.28 -11.63
C ILE A 34 3.03 13.37 -11.28
N ALA A 35 2.82 14.56 -11.83
CA ALA A 35 3.70 15.72 -11.65
C ALA A 35 3.18 16.73 -10.61
N ASP A 36 2.06 16.47 -9.97
CA ASP A 36 1.44 17.37 -9.00
C ASP A 36 0.62 16.60 -7.97
N VAL A 37 0.13 17.31 -6.97
CA VAL A 37 -0.55 16.76 -5.79
C VAL A 37 -1.83 16.01 -6.16
N GLY A 38 -1.80 14.68 -5.99
CA GLY A 38 -2.99 13.83 -6.07
C GLY A 38 -3.68 13.70 -4.71
N ARG A 39 -4.98 13.39 -4.73
CA ARG A 39 -5.78 13.11 -3.51
C ARG A 39 -6.60 11.85 -3.70
N ILE A 40 -6.45 10.93 -2.75
CA ILE A 40 -7.23 9.70 -2.69
C ILE A 40 -7.83 9.62 -1.30
N ASP A 41 -9.14 9.62 -1.19
CA ASP A 41 -9.83 9.62 0.08
C ASP A 41 -11.01 8.64 0.10
N ARG A 42 -11.21 7.94 1.21
CA ARG A 42 -12.28 6.97 1.42
C ARG A 42 -12.29 5.88 0.36
N VAL A 43 -11.26 5.05 0.40
CA VAL A 43 -11.15 3.85 -0.45
C VAL A 43 -11.22 2.62 0.46
N ASP A 44 -12.00 1.63 0.07
CA ASP A 44 -12.08 0.37 0.79
C ASP A 44 -12.05 -0.81 -0.20
N PHE A 45 -10.99 -1.58 -0.14
CA PHE A 45 -10.79 -2.76 -0.95
C PHE A 45 -10.75 -4.02 -0.09
N SER A 46 -11.73 -4.89 -0.32
CA SER A 46 -11.81 -6.20 0.32
C SER A 46 -12.44 -7.23 -0.62
N PRO A 47 -11.99 -8.48 -0.62
CA PRO A 47 -12.69 -9.57 -1.31
C PRO A 47 -14.16 -9.70 -0.90
N ALA A 48 -14.49 -9.28 0.30
CA ALA A 48 -15.85 -9.37 0.85
C ALA A 48 -16.89 -8.61 0.02
N TYR A 49 -16.53 -7.54 -0.68
CA TYR A 49 -17.48 -6.82 -1.53
C TYR A 49 -18.04 -7.68 -2.67
N TRP A 50 -17.20 -8.50 -3.31
CA TRP A 50 -17.68 -9.43 -4.34
C TRP A 50 -18.32 -10.66 -3.74
N CYS A 51 -17.69 -11.29 -2.75
CA CYS A 51 -18.22 -12.48 -2.09
C CYS A 51 -19.57 -12.25 -1.41
N GLY A 52 -19.78 -11.06 -0.85
CA GLY A 52 -21.02 -10.67 -0.17
C GLY A 52 -22.05 -9.93 -1.04
N SER A 53 -21.80 -9.80 -2.35
CA SER A 53 -22.65 -8.98 -3.21
C SER A 53 -24.06 -9.54 -3.45
N GLY A 54 -24.26 -10.84 -3.25
CA GLY A 54 -25.52 -11.52 -3.60
C GLY A 54 -25.80 -11.59 -5.10
N LEU A 55 -24.87 -11.17 -5.94
CA LEU A 55 -25.01 -11.27 -7.40
C LEU A 55 -24.80 -12.71 -7.89
N PRO A 56 -25.37 -13.08 -9.07
CA PRO A 56 -25.06 -14.34 -9.70
C PRO A 56 -23.54 -14.54 -9.84
N ASP A 57 -23.08 -15.77 -9.63
CA ASP A 57 -21.66 -16.16 -9.71
C ASP A 57 -20.74 -15.49 -8.68
N SER A 58 -21.26 -14.82 -7.65
CA SER A 58 -20.44 -14.32 -6.55
C SER A 58 -19.74 -15.50 -5.86
N PRO A 59 -18.41 -15.41 -5.67
CA PRO A 59 -17.65 -16.52 -5.08
C PRO A 59 -17.95 -16.64 -3.58
N ALA A 60 -17.79 -17.86 -3.06
CA ALA A 60 -17.88 -18.08 -1.62
C ALA A 60 -16.72 -17.39 -0.89
N ALA A 61 -17.02 -16.75 0.26
CA ALA A 61 -16.01 -16.18 1.13
C ALA A 61 -15.00 -17.24 1.59
N GLY A 62 -13.70 -16.89 1.64
CA GLY A 62 -12.60 -17.81 1.93
C GLY A 62 -12.29 -18.80 0.80
N GLY A 63 -12.94 -18.66 -0.35
CA GLY A 63 -12.80 -19.53 -1.52
C GLY A 63 -11.56 -19.24 -2.36
N SER A 64 -11.60 -19.71 -3.62
CA SER A 64 -10.50 -19.54 -4.59
C SER A 64 -10.23 -18.08 -4.94
N PHE A 65 -11.26 -17.26 -4.95
CA PHE A 65 -11.17 -15.82 -5.22
C PHE A 65 -10.34 -15.09 -4.14
N ASP A 66 -10.68 -15.27 -2.89
CA ASP A 66 -9.95 -14.67 -1.75
C ASP A 66 -8.50 -15.14 -1.73
N LYS A 67 -8.29 -16.44 -1.91
CA LYS A 67 -6.94 -17.03 -1.97
C LYS A 67 -6.12 -16.48 -3.12
N TRP A 68 -6.75 -16.23 -4.26
CA TRP A 68 -6.08 -15.63 -5.40
C TRP A 68 -5.64 -14.19 -5.12
N ILE A 69 -6.54 -13.36 -4.57
CA ILE A 69 -6.23 -11.97 -4.18
C ILE A 69 -5.12 -11.95 -3.12
N TYR A 70 -5.22 -12.79 -2.11
CA TYR A 70 -4.18 -12.92 -1.07
C TYR A 70 -2.81 -13.32 -1.63
N LYS A 71 -2.78 -14.09 -2.70
CA LYS A 71 -1.53 -14.51 -3.37
C LYS A 71 -1.00 -13.48 -4.36
N ASN A 72 -1.85 -12.69 -5.00
CA ASN A 72 -1.47 -11.92 -6.19
C ASN A 72 -1.85 -10.44 -6.13
N GLY A 73 -2.86 -10.05 -5.36
CA GLY A 73 -3.46 -8.71 -5.39
C GLY A 73 -2.65 -7.65 -4.64
N THR A 74 -2.71 -6.43 -5.11
CA THR A 74 -2.19 -5.24 -4.44
C THR A 74 -3.32 -4.21 -4.31
N GLY A 75 -3.57 -3.71 -3.11
CA GLY A 75 -4.62 -2.71 -2.90
C GLY A 75 -4.25 -1.38 -3.55
N ILE A 76 -3.22 -0.74 -3.05
CA ILE A 76 -2.71 0.54 -3.55
C ILE A 76 -1.29 0.38 -4.07
N MET A 77 -1.03 0.80 -5.30
CA MET A 77 0.28 0.85 -5.93
C MET A 77 0.64 2.31 -6.20
N MET A 78 1.57 2.84 -5.43
CA MET A 78 2.10 4.18 -5.61
C MET A 78 3.46 4.09 -6.30
N ARG A 79 3.51 4.57 -7.52
CA ARG A 79 4.75 4.77 -8.28
C ARG A 79 5.11 6.25 -8.28
N LYS A 80 5.86 6.74 -9.26
CA LYS A 80 6.22 8.16 -9.33
C LYS A 80 5.00 9.05 -9.14
N ASN A 81 5.04 9.85 -8.10
CA ASN A 81 4.07 10.91 -7.86
C ASN A 81 4.77 12.01 -7.04
N ASP A 82 4.24 13.22 -7.10
CA ASP A 82 4.73 14.35 -6.32
C ASP A 82 3.71 14.73 -5.26
N TRP A 83 4.02 14.36 -4.00
CA TRP A 83 3.24 14.68 -2.81
C TRP A 83 1.75 14.29 -2.88
N SER A 84 1.46 13.06 -3.31
CA SER A 84 0.09 12.56 -3.20
C SER A 84 -0.32 12.40 -1.74
N TYR A 85 -1.56 12.78 -1.46
CA TYR A 85 -2.20 12.59 -0.16
C TYR A 85 -3.21 11.46 -0.24
N THR A 86 -3.05 10.47 0.62
CA THR A 86 -4.09 9.45 0.81
C THR A 86 -4.68 9.56 2.20
N THR A 87 -5.99 9.48 2.30
CA THR A 87 -6.71 9.54 3.58
C THR A 87 -7.78 8.47 3.64
N ASN A 88 -8.00 7.89 4.83
CA ASN A 88 -9.09 6.93 5.06
C ASN A 88 -9.10 5.76 4.05
N ILE A 89 -7.96 5.15 3.84
CA ILE A 89 -7.83 3.99 2.96
C ILE A 89 -7.91 2.72 3.80
N THR A 90 -8.75 1.77 3.39
CA THR A 90 -8.77 0.41 3.93
C THR A 90 -8.43 -0.59 2.85
N VAL A 91 -7.54 -1.53 3.15
CA VAL A 91 -7.24 -2.68 2.29
C VAL A 91 -7.21 -3.94 3.14
N GLU A 92 -8.01 -4.92 2.74
CA GLU A 92 -8.14 -6.17 3.49
C GLU A 92 -7.96 -7.40 2.61
N GLY A 93 -7.17 -8.38 3.10
CA GLY A 93 -7.06 -9.70 2.47
C GLY A 93 -6.26 -9.75 1.17
N TYR A 94 -5.39 -8.79 0.91
CA TYR A 94 -4.54 -8.74 -0.28
C TYR A 94 -3.14 -9.33 -0.03
N LYS A 95 -2.41 -9.64 -1.10
CA LYS A 95 -0.98 -9.94 -1.00
C LYS A 95 -0.21 -8.74 -0.45
N VAL A 96 -0.47 -7.54 -0.96
CA VAL A 96 0.14 -6.30 -0.50
C VAL A 96 -0.95 -5.25 -0.31
N GLY A 97 -1.01 -4.66 0.88
CA GLY A 97 -1.97 -3.57 1.14
C GLY A 97 -1.59 -2.30 0.42
N PHE A 98 -0.40 -1.80 0.67
CA PHE A 98 0.17 -0.61 0.04
C PHE A 98 1.57 -0.92 -0.49
N ASN A 99 1.82 -0.62 -1.76
CA ASN A 99 3.15 -0.77 -2.37
C ASN A 99 3.67 0.55 -2.90
N ALA A 100 4.86 0.96 -2.43
CA ALA A 100 5.65 2.03 -3.00
C ALA A 100 6.66 1.43 -3.98
N ALA A 101 6.49 1.64 -5.28
CA ALA A 101 7.25 0.99 -6.33
C ALA A 101 7.88 1.99 -7.31
N PRO A 102 8.95 1.62 -8.03
CA PRO A 102 9.51 2.50 -9.06
C PRO A 102 8.51 2.76 -10.18
N SER A 103 8.64 3.91 -10.83
CA SER A 103 7.90 4.22 -12.05
C SER A 103 8.21 3.20 -13.14
N ILE A 104 7.18 2.80 -13.89
CA ILE A 104 7.33 1.99 -15.11
C ILE A 104 7.30 2.84 -16.37
N THR A 105 7.02 4.13 -16.22
CA THR A 105 6.90 5.10 -17.33
C THR A 105 8.09 6.05 -17.38
N ASN A 106 8.63 6.41 -16.21
CA ASN A 106 9.76 7.35 -16.10
C ASN A 106 10.85 6.70 -15.25
N GLU A 107 11.80 6.05 -15.92
CA GLU A 107 12.89 5.31 -15.30
C GLU A 107 13.62 6.13 -14.23
N GLY A 108 13.93 5.49 -13.11
CA GLY A 108 14.59 6.13 -11.98
C GLY A 108 13.70 6.97 -11.07
N SER A 109 12.48 7.30 -11.50
CA SER A 109 11.55 8.05 -10.67
C SER A 109 10.86 7.18 -9.63
N LYS A 110 10.59 7.77 -8.46
CA LYS A 110 10.15 7.07 -7.26
C LYS A 110 8.99 7.82 -6.59
N PRO A 111 8.15 7.13 -5.80
CA PRO A 111 7.06 7.77 -5.07
C PRO A 111 7.54 8.57 -3.87
N ASN A 112 6.76 9.59 -3.53
CA ASN A 112 6.72 10.26 -2.24
C ASN A 112 5.26 10.52 -1.84
N GLY A 113 5.02 11.02 -0.65
CA GLY A 113 3.67 11.43 -0.26
C GLY A 113 3.35 11.21 1.20
N GLN A 114 2.10 11.53 1.55
CA GLN A 114 1.58 11.41 2.90
C GLN A 114 0.34 10.54 2.92
N ASN A 115 0.35 9.58 3.86
CA ASN A 115 -0.76 8.64 4.06
C ASN A 115 -1.30 8.83 5.48
N TYR A 116 -2.56 9.23 5.58
CA TYR A 116 -3.25 9.45 6.83
C TYR A 116 -4.38 8.44 7.01
N GLN A 117 -4.39 7.73 8.13
CA GLN A 117 -5.38 6.71 8.43
C GLN A 117 -5.45 5.60 7.35
N LEU A 118 -4.29 5.14 6.88
CA LEU A 118 -4.20 3.91 6.11
C LEU A 118 -4.45 2.72 7.05
N LYS A 119 -5.40 1.87 6.71
CA LYS A 119 -5.75 0.66 7.44
C LYS A 119 -5.52 -0.55 6.56
N VAL A 120 -4.60 -1.43 6.96
CA VAL A 120 -4.30 -2.66 6.24
C VAL A 120 -4.53 -3.84 7.17
N ILE A 121 -5.40 -4.77 6.77
CA ILE A 121 -5.84 -5.86 7.62
C ILE A 121 -5.68 -7.20 6.90
N GLY A 122 -5.10 -8.19 7.58
CA GLY A 122 -5.06 -9.57 7.10
C GLY A 122 -4.41 -9.73 5.72
N CYS A 123 -3.51 -8.83 5.35
CA CYS A 123 -2.73 -8.93 4.12
C CYS A 123 -1.48 -9.80 4.35
N LYS A 124 -0.88 -10.33 3.28
CA LYS A 124 0.40 -11.00 3.41
C LYS A 124 1.49 -9.99 3.80
N THR A 125 1.52 -8.83 3.15
CA THR A 125 2.38 -7.69 3.51
C THR A 125 1.54 -6.43 3.65
N GLY A 126 1.67 -5.74 4.76
CA GLY A 126 0.93 -4.50 5.00
C GLY A 126 1.41 -3.39 4.07
N ILE A 127 2.64 -2.95 4.26
CA ILE A 127 3.31 -1.94 3.43
C ILE A 127 4.56 -2.58 2.83
N GLN A 128 4.71 -2.49 1.52
CA GLN A 128 5.91 -2.90 0.80
C GLN A 128 6.55 -1.68 0.14
N CYS A 129 7.87 -1.58 0.25
CA CYS A 129 8.65 -0.51 -0.35
C CYS A 129 9.72 -1.09 -1.26
N ASP A 130 9.53 -0.93 -2.56
CA ASP A 130 10.48 -1.31 -3.61
C ASP A 130 11.26 -0.07 -4.10
N ALA A 131 10.70 1.13 -3.89
CA ALA A 131 11.36 2.40 -4.21
C ALA A 131 10.74 3.53 -3.37
N ILE A 132 11.57 4.51 -2.96
CA ILE A 132 11.14 5.69 -2.22
C ILE A 132 11.97 6.87 -2.70
N ALA A 133 11.33 8.02 -2.99
CA ALA A 133 12.04 9.26 -3.29
C ALA A 133 12.76 9.80 -2.04
N ASN A 134 13.78 10.63 -2.25
CA ASN A 134 14.58 11.19 -1.15
C ASN A 134 13.75 12.01 -0.15
N SER A 135 12.68 12.66 -0.62
CA SER A 135 11.70 13.36 0.22
C SER A 135 10.91 12.46 1.16
N GLY A 136 10.87 11.16 0.87
CA GLY A 136 10.28 10.16 1.74
C GLY A 136 8.77 9.95 1.59
N ILE A 137 8.29 8.94 2.31
CA ILE A 137 6.86 8.63 2.44
C ILE A 137 6.51 8.66 3.93
N GLN A 138 5.40 9.31 4.26
CA GLN A 138 4.90 9.41 5.61
C GLN A 138 3.62 8.63 5.80
N PHE A 139 3.53 7.90 6.91
CA PHE A 139 2.32 7.23 7.40
C PHE A 139 1.96 7.81 8.77
N THR A 140 0.73 8.30 8.92
CA THR A 140 0.26 8.90 10.15
C THR A 140 -1.07 8.29 10.58
N ARG A 141 -1.20 7.93 11.85
CA ARG A 141 -2.39 7.27 12.42
C ARG A 141 -2.84 6.05 11.62
N SER A 142 -1.89 5.34 11.05
CA SER A 142 -2.17 4.16 10.22
C SER A 142 -2.19 2.89 11.08
N ILE A 143 -2.99 1.92 10.65
CA ILE A 143 -3.17 0.65 11.35
C ILE A 143 -2.79 -0.47 10.39
N ILE A 144 -1.80 -1.28 10.76
CA ILE A 144 -1.40 -2.49 10.04
C ILE A 144 -1.63 -3.65 10.99
N LYS A 145 -2.62 -4.49 10.69
CA LYS A 145 -3.08 -5.51 11.64
C LYS A 145 -3.26 -6.87 10.99
N ASN A 146 -2.87 -7.92 11.73
CA ASN A 146 -3.02 -9.31 11.30
C ASN A 146 -2.34 -9.63 9.96
N CYS A 147 -1.37 -8.84 9.53
CA CYS A 147 -0.55 -9.12 8.35
C CYS A 147 0.56 -10.13 8.71
N GLU A 148 1.02 -10.94 7.76
CA GLU A 148 2.22 -11.77 8.01
C GLU A 148 3.42 -10.85 8.27
N ASN A 149 3.66 -9.89 7.37
CA ASN A 149 4.66 -8.84 7.54
C ASN A 149 4.00 -7.46 7.54
N GLY A 150 4.34 -6.64 8.53
CA GLY A 150 3.82 -5.27 8.64
C GLY A 150 4.40 -4.36 7.57
N VAL A 151 5.69 -4.11 7.64
CA VAL A 151 6.44 -3.25 6.72
C VAL A 151 7.64 -4.01 6.17
N VAL A 152 7.75 -4.07 4.85
CA VAL A 152 8.87 -4.71 4.14
C VAL A 152 9.56 -3.68 3.26
N VAL A 153 10.87 -3.52 3.43
CA VAL A 153 11.70 -2.65 2.60
C VAL A 153 12.67 -3.51 1.82
N ASN A 154 12.50 -3.55 0.51
CA ASN A 154 13.23 -4.45 -0.36
C ASN A 154 14.61 -3.90 -0.75
N LYS A 155 15.44 -4.81 -1.30
CA LYS A 155 16.79 -4.54 -1.81
C LYS A 155 16.84 -3.30 -2.69
N GLY A 156 17.89 -2.50 -2.53
CA GLY A 156 18.15 -1.30 -3.34
C GLY A 156 17.23 -0.11 -3.05
N THR A 157 16.31 -0.26 -2.10
CA THR A 157 15.46 0.86 -1.68
C THR A 157 16.29 1.86 -0.87
N ALA A 158 16.11 3.14 -1.17
CA ALA A 158 16.71 4.26 -0.45
C ALA A 158 15.62 5.31 -0.17
N GLY A 159 15.95 6.36 0.59
CA GLY A 159 15.00 7.41 0.93
C GLY A 159 14.60 7.38 2.41
N ALA A 160 13.39 7.82 2.74
CA ALA A 160 12.93 7.88 4.12
C ALA A 160 11.49 7.36 4.27
N LEU A 161 11.27 6.61 5.34
CA LEU A 161 9.94 6.19 5.79
C LEU A 161 9.68 6.79 7.17
N HIS A 162 8.57 7.47 7.32
CA HIS A 162 8.18 8.08 8.58
C HIS A 162 6.86 7.49 9.05
N PHE A 163 6.84 6.95 10.26
CA PHE A 163 5.65 6.42 10.93
C PHE A 163 5.35 7.26 12.17
N HIS A 164 4.19 7.89 12.21
CA HIS A 164 3.74 8.72 13.32
C HIS A 164 2.42 8.21 13.89
N THR A 165 2.40 7.87 15.17
CA THR A 165 1.20 7.39 15.86
C THR A 165 0.50 6.22 15.15
N CYS A 166 1.27 5.31 14.58
CA CYS A 166 0.76 4.12 13.90
C CYS A 166 0.67 2.92 14.86
N GLU A 167 -0.23 2.01 14.55
CA GLU A 167 -0.34 0.70 15.20
C GLU A 167 0.12 -0.39 14.22
N ILE A 168 1.08 -1.22 14.64
CA ILE A 168 1.59 -2.33 13.82
C ILE A 168 1.52 -3.61 14.65
N ASP A 169 0.68 -4.54 14.20
CA ASP A 169 0.46 -5.86 14.77
C ASP A 169 0.58 -6.89 13.66
N ALA A 170 1.78 -7.44 13.46
CA ALA A 170 2.07 -8.43 12.45
C ALA A 170 2.28 -9.82 13.07
N THR A 171 1.90 -10.87 12.34
CA THR A 171 1.98 -12.25 12.85
C THR A 171 3.39 -12.83 12.79
N GLN A 172 4.26 -12.31 11.93
CA GLN A 172 5.65 -12.73 11.79
C GLN A 172 6.62 -11.57 12.05
N ASN A 173 6.61 -10.54 11.20
CA ASN A 173 7.54 -9.43 11.30
C ASN A 173 6.81 -8.09 11.23
N ALA A 174 7.00 -7.23 12.24
CA ALA A 174 6.51 -5.85 12.20
C ALA A 174 7.27 -5.03 11.17
N PHE A 175 8.60 -5.17 11.15
CA PHE A 175 9.50 -4.54 10.17
C PHE A 175 10.53 -5.54 9.66
N VAL A 176 10.75 -5.52 8.35
CA VAL A 176 11.86 -6.23 7.68
C VAL A 176 12.51 -5.29 6.69
N THR A 177 13.82 -5.10 6.79
CA THR A 177 14.60 -4.41 5.78
C THR A 177 15.63 -5.36 5.15
N ASP A 178 15.78 -5.29 3.84
CA ASP A 178 16.86 -5.98 3.16
C ASP A 178 18.22 -5.34 3.51
N ALA A 179 19.27 -6.15 3.66
CA ALA A 179 20.60 -5.69 4.03
C ALA A 179 21.23 -4.71 3.00
N GLU A 180 20.76 -4.75 1.75
CA GLU A 180 21.19 -3.83 0.70
C GLU A 180 20.23 -2.62 0.56
N SER A 181 19.36 -2.38 1.52
CA SER A 181 18.55 -1.17 1.62
C SER A 181 19.29 -0.08 2.40
N SER A 182 19.24 1.15 1.94
CA SER A 182 19.75 2.33 2.66
C SER A 182 18.61 3.26 3.13
N THR A 183 17.41 2.71 3.28
CA THR A 183 16.23 3.45 3.73
C THR A 183 16.35 3.87 5.19
N ARG A 184 16.13 5.14 5.47
CA ARG A 184 16.00 5.64 6.84
C ARG A 184 14.58 5.46 7.32
N ILE A 185 14.41 4.81 8.46
CA ILE A 185 13.09 4.58 9.08
C ILE A 185 13.00 5.40 10.37
N MET A 186 12.01 6.27 10.44
CA MET A 186 11.69 7.06 11.63
C MET A 186 10.37 6.57 12.21
N ILE A 187 10.39 6.18 13.48
CA ILE A 187 9.24 5.64 14.21
C ILE A 187 8.96 6.52 15.41
N LEU A 188 7.88 7.30 15.39
CA LEU A 188 7.52 8.24 16.44
C LEU A 188 6.15 7.92 17.04
N GLN A 189 6.10 7.71 18.35
CA GLN A 189 4.86 7.45 19.11
C GLN A 189 4.01 6.29 18.53
N ASN A 190 4.66 5.25 18.02
CA ASN A 190 3.96 4.10 17.44
C ASN A 190 3.77 2.99 18.49
N GLN A 191 2.77 2.14 18.25
CA GLN A 191 2.55 0.92 18.99
C GLN A 191 2.90 -0.29 18.10
N ILE A 192 3.92 -1.03 18.47
CA ILE A 192 4.27 -2.31 17.84
C ILE A 192 3.85 -3.39 18.83
N GLN A 193 2.73 -4.05 18.56
CA GLN A 193 2.14 -5.02 19.51
C GLN A 193 2.70 -6.42 19.31
N LYS A 194 2.92 -6.81 18.07
CA LYS A 194 3.45 -8.13 17.68
C LYS A 194 4.33 -8.04 16.45
N GLY A 195 5.15 -9.06 16.29
CA GLY A 195 6.06 -9.23 15.16
C GLY A 195 7.49 -8.84 15.49
N ASN A 196 8.42 -9.49 14.82
CA ASN A 196 9.84 -9.20 14.96
C ASN A 196 10.19 -7.87 14.29
N VAL A 197 11.21 -7.21 14.78
CA VAL A 197 11.77 -6.01 14.16
C VAL A 197 13.17 -6.36 13.65
N ASN A 198 13.30 -6.57 12.35
CA ASN A 198 14.53 -6.94 11.65
C ASN A 198 14.93 -5.78 10.74
N ILE A 199 15.66 -4.82 11.28
CA ILE A 199 16.20 -3.67 10.56
C ILE A 199 17.70 -3.85 10.46
N ASN A 200 18.20 -4.00 9.23
CA ASN A 200 19.62 -4.16 8.90
C ASN A 200 20.23 -2.83 8.48
#